data_979f7b5cdf7e4e4decb45af93a35a5a8
#
_entry.id   979f7b5cdf7e4e4decb45af93a35a5a8
#
_cell.length_a   1.000
_cell.length_b   1.000
_cell.length_c   1.000
_cell.angle_alpha   90.00
_cell.angle_beta   90.00
_cell.angle_gamma   90.00
#
_symmetry.space_group_name_H-M   'P 1'
#
loop_
_entity.id
_entity.type
_entity.pdbx_description
1 polymer ?
#
loop_
_entity_poly.entity_id
_entity_poly.type
_entity_poly.pdbx_seq_one_letter_code
_entity_poly.pdbx_strand_id
1 'polypeptide(L)'
;NECTVPESNVTFLPDGDGDSYETCIVVDCFDEDQTLDLITQIQDICLNIEHSYLGDLDIIITSPNGQEVFLHQYPSGNTTYLGAPFDDFDNTDTAGVGTDYCFSMAGTTELVNGPTVAAGDPQGNSIVEGTYLPIDSFQELVGSPLNGTWCITITDNIPQDNGYLFSWTLNFDTSIVPTSLSFTPEIVSGYWEGDEPTIVEVNGDLLTIAPDSDGEFCYTYTV
;
A
#
# COMPACT_ATOMS: atom_id res chain seq x y z
N ASN A 1 4.40 0.51 -10.20
CA ASN A 1 4.22 1.88 -10.69
C ASN A 1 5.47 2.69 -10.31
N GLU A 2 6.31 3.07 -11.27
CA GLU A 2 7.64 3.63 -10.98
C GLU A 2 7.62 5.15 -10.70
N CYS A 3 6.45 5.78 -10.62
CA CYS A 3 6.33 7.21 -10.30
C CYS A 3 6.56 7.52 -8.82
N THR A 4 6.40 6.54 -7.96
CA THR A 4 6.60 6.68 -6.52
C THR A 4 7.44 5.53 -6.02
N VAL A 5 8.45 5.83 -5.25
CA VAL A 5 9.23 4.83 -4.53
C VAL A 5 8.62 4.69 -3.15
N PRO A 6 8.18 3.49 -2.76
CA PRO A 6 7.66 3.27 -1.42
C PRO A 6 8.67 3.69 -0.36
N GLU A 7 8.22 4.46 0.63
CA GLU A 7 9.03 4.66 1.83
C GLU A 7 8.91 3.40 2.69
N SER A 8 10.03 2.78 3.02
CA SER A 8 10.10 1.47 3.68
C SER A 8 11.15 1.45 4.80
N ASN A 9 10.90 2.25 5.83
CA ASN A 9 11.69 2.22 7.05
C ASN A 9 10.80 1.87 8.23
N VAL A 10 11.19 0.84 8.98
CA VAL A 10 10.51 0.52 10.25
C VAL A 10 10.79 1.66 11.22
N THR A 11 9.77 2.44 11.50
CA THR A 11 9.89 3.65 12.33
C THR A 11 8.90 3.60 13.48
N PHE A 12 9.40 3.78 14.69
CA PHE A 12 8.59 3.98 15.89
C PHE A 12 7.79 5.28 15.75
N LEU A 13 6.49 5.19 15.96
CA LEU A 13 5.63 6.37 16.02
C LEU A 13 5.78 7.01 17.39
N PRO A 14 6.00 8.34 17.47
CA PRO A 14 6.06 9.01 18.75
C PRO A 14 4.76 8.79 19.54
N ASP A 15 4.89 8.29 20.75
CA ASP A 15 3.82 8.16 21.72
C ASP A 15 3.84 9.38 22.64
N GLY A 16 2.88 10.26 22.47
CA GLY A 16 2.87 11.50 23.23
C GLY A 16 1.62 12.34 22.97
N ASP A 17 1.42 13.33 23.80
CA ASP A 17 0.26 14.22 23.79
C ASP A 17 0.28 15.16 22.56
N GLY A 18 0.01 14.57 21.37
CA GLY A 18 0.03 15.24 20.08
C GLY A 18 1.40 15.22 19.37
N ASP A 19 2.28 14.30 19.70
CA ASP A 19 3.53 14.10 18.97
C ASP A 19 3.27 13.48 17.60
N SER A 20 4.02 13.91 16.59
CA SER A 20 3.80 13.54 15.20
C SER A 20 5.06 12.97 14.56
N TYR A 21 4.87 11.99 13.67
CA TYR A 21 5.86 11.52 12.71
C TYR A 21 5.44 11.90 11.29
N GLU A 22 6.34 12.53 10.56
CA GLU A 22 6.15 12.87 9.15
C GLU A 22 7.18 12.18 8.28
N THR A 23 6.74 11.63 7.16
CA THR A 23 7.60 11.07 6.11
C THR A 23 7.04 11.38 4.74
N CYS A 24 7.91 11.51 3.74
CA CYS A 24 7.52 12.06 2.46
C CYS A 24 8.07 11.23 1.28
N ILE A 25 7.28 11.19 0.21
CA ILE A 25 7.64 10.63 -1.09
C ILE A 25 7.79 11.79 -2.08
N VAL A 26 8.87 11.76 -2.86
CA VAL A 26 9.06 12.71 -3.96
C VAL A 26 8.52 12.10 -5.25
N VAL A 27 7.63 12.82 -5.90
CA VAL A 27 7.06 12.47 -7.22
C VAL A 27 7.66 13.41 -8.26
N ASP A 28 8.22 12.88 -9.34
CA ASP A 28 8.90 13.68 -10.39
C ASP A 28 8.69 13.14 -11.82
N CYS A 29 7.69 12.28 -12.00
CA CYS A 29 7.50 11.53 -13.24
C CYS A 29 6.48 12.13 -14.21
N PHE A 30 5.72 13.10 -13.80
CA PHE A 30 4.67 13.75 -14.59
C PHE A 30 5.22 14.97 -15.35
N ASP A 31 4.44 15.55 -16.25
CA ASP A 31 4.78 16.82 -16.89
C ASP A 31 4.81 17.96 -15.83
N GLU A 32 5.65 18.98 -16.05
CA GLU A 32 5.98 20.01 -15.06
C GLU A 32 4.75 20.76 -14.49
N ASP A 33 3.74 21.00 -15.32
CA ASP A 33 2.53 21.73 -14.93
C ASP A 33 1.30 20.83 -14.70
N GLN A 34 1.51 19.50 -14.64
CA GLN A 34 0.39 18.56 -14.47
C GLN A 34 -0.14 18.58 -13.06
N THR A 35 -1.47 18.68 -12.95
CA THR A 35 -2.18 18.73 -11.67
C THR A 35 -3.12 17.54 -11.51
N LEU A 36 -3.51 17.27 -10.28
CA LEU A 36 -4.58 16.34 -9.94
C LEU A 36 -5.92 16.97 -10.34
N ASP A 37 -6.54 16.47 -11.39
CA ASP A 37 -7.78 17.03 -11.93
C ASP A 37 -9.04 16.29 -11.44
N LEU A 38 -8.90 15.00 -11.13
CA LEU A 38 -9.98 14.12 -10.70
C LEU A 38 -9.57 13.31 -9.48
N ILE A 39 -10.49 13.11 -8.56
CA ILE A 39 -10.29 12.28 -7.35
C ILE A 39 -9.89 10.83 -7.66
N THR A 40 -10.26 10.34 -8.83
CA THR A 40 -9.94 8.98 -9.28
C THR A 40 -8.52 8.82 -9.80
N GLN A 41 -7.78 9.91 -9.95
CA GLN A 41 -6.37 9.88 -10.38
C GLN A 41 -5.41 9.47 -9.25
N ILE A 42 -5.81 9.60 -7.99
CA ILE A 42 -5.19 8.86 -6.89
C ILE A 42 -5.90 7.51 -6.80
N GLN A 43 -5.21 6.43 -7.11
CA GLN A 43 -5.73 5.09 -7.01
C GLN A 43 -5.94 4.72 -5.54
N ASP A 44 -4.88 4.83 -4.77
CA ASP A 44 -4.90 4.61 -3.33
C ASP A 44 -3.65 5.20 -2.64
N ILE A 45 -3.74 5.31 -1.32
CA ILE A 45 -2.65 5.61 -0.39
C ILE A 45 -2.63 4.46 0.61
N CYS A 46 -1.56 3.67 0.63
CA CYS A 46 -1.48 2.49 1.47
C CYS A 46 -0.40 2.66 2.54
N LEU A 47 -0.71 2.24 3.75
CA LEU A 47 0.21 2.19 4.88
C LEU A 47 0.32 0.75 5.37
N ASN A 48 1.56 0.28 5.57
CA ASN A 48 1.83 -0.90 6.38
C ASN A 48 2.17 -0.41 7.78
N ILE A 49 1.25 -0.60 8.72
CA ILE A 49 1.30 -0.01 10.06
C ILE A 49 0.77 -0.99 11.10
N GLU A 50 1.29 -0.91 12.30
CA GLU A 50 0.66 -1.46 13.50
C GLU A 50 0.56 -0.39 14.58
N HIS A 51 -0.46 -0.46 15.41
CA HIS A 51 -0.68 0.41 16.56
C HIS A 51 -1.65 -0.23 17.54
N SER A 52 -1.39 -0.05 18.83
CA SER A 52 -2.22 -0.65 19.88
C SER A 52 -3.52 0.11 20.19
N TYR A 53 -3.73 1.30 19.61
CA TYR A 53 -4.95 2.07 19.81
C TYR A 53 -5.29 2.97 18.62
N LEU A 54 -6.12 2.49 17.68
CA LEU A 54 -6.55 3.26 16.52
C LEU A 54 -7.21 4.60 16.91
N GLY A 55 -7.90 4.62 18.05
CA GLY A 55 -8.67 5.77 18.50
C GLY A 55 -7.86 7.03 18.78
N ASP A 56 -6.56 6.92 18.93
CA ASP A 56 -5.66 8.01 19.31
C ASP A 56 -5.01 8.68 18.10
N LEU A 57 -5.10 8.06 16.93
CA LEU A 57 -4.37 8.49 15.75
C LEU A 57 -5.12 9.53 14.91
N ASP A 58 -4.36 10.53 14.44
CA ASP A 58 -4.63 11.25 13.20
C ASP A 58 -3.67 10.75 12.11
N ILE A 59 -4.19 10.47 10.92
CA ILE A 59 -3.40 10.11 9.74
C ILE A 59 -3.79 11.06 8.60
N ILE A 60 -2.82 11.89 8.18
CA ILE A 60 -3.05 12.96 7.20
C ILE A 60 -2.12 12.80 6.02
N ILE A 61 -2.65 12.96 4.80
CA ILE A 61 -1.85 13.14 3.59
C ILE A 61 -1.80 14.62 3.23
N THR A 62 -0.61 15.12 2.96
CA THR A 62 -0.35 16.50 2.53
C THR A 62 0.25 16.51 1.13
N SER A 63 -0.35 17.27 0.24
CA SER A 63 0.08 17.45 -1.15
C SER A 63 1.21 18.47 -1.28
N PRO A 64 1.90 18.55 -2.45
CA PRO A 64 3.02 19.46 -2.66
C PRO A 64 2.72 20.95 -2.48
N ASN A 65 1.46 21.35 -2.62
CA ASN A 65 1.01 22.73 -2.41
C ASN A 65 0.35 22.96 -1.03
N GLY A 66 0.43 21.96 -0.11
CA GLY A 66 -0.02 22.06 1.26
C GLY A 66 -1.52 21.85 1.47
N GLN A 67 -2.23 21.22 0.50
CA GLN A 67 -3.59 20.74 0.74
C GLN A 67 -3.53 19.44 1.54
N GLU A 68 -4.44 19.29 2.51
CA GLU A 68 -4.45 18.18 3.46
C GLU A 68 -5.76 17.41 3.39
N VAL A 69 -5.68 16.10 3.63
CA VAL A 69 -6.83 15.19 3.75
C VAL A 69 -6.61 14.25 4.92
N PHE A 70 -7.56 14.16 5.81
CA PHE A 70 -7.58 13.15 6.85
C PHE A 70 -7.94 11.78 6.25
N LEU A 71 -7.00 10.86 6.33
CA LEU A 71 -7.26 9.45 6.04
C LEU A 71 -7.98 8.78 7.22
N HIS A 72 -7.53 9.10 8.44
CA HIS A 72 -8.16 8.75 9.71
C HIS A 72 -8.07 9.94 10.66
N GLN A 73 -9.05 10.07 11.58
CA GLN A 73 -9.13 11.22 12.49
C GLN A 73 -9.48 10.82 13.92
N TYR A 74 -8.70 11.31 14.87
CA TYR A 74 -8.98 11.29 16.30
C TYR A 74 -10.23 12.14 16.64
N PRO A 75 -11.06 11.78 17.66
CA PRO A 75 -11.06 10.51 18.39
C PRO A 75 -12.05 9.52 17.75
N SER A 76 -11.54 8.50 17.07
CA SER A 76 -12.42 7.47 16.50
C SER A 76 -11.68 6.13 16.37
N GLY A 77 -12.38 5.01 16.60
CA GLY A 77 -11.82 3.66 16.50
C GLY A 77 -11.61 2.96 17.84
N ASN A 78 -11.65 3.69 18.93
CA ASN A 78 -11.48 3.15 20.30
C ASN A 78 -10.25 2.24 20.41
N THR A 79 -10.35 1.20 21.25
CA THR A 79 -9.33 0.20 21.56
C THR A 79 -9.08 -0.82 20.44
N THR A 80 -9.41 -0.51 19.20
CA THR A 80 -9.15 -1.40 18.07
C THR A 80 -7.70 -1.24 17.63
N TYR A 81 -7.03 -2.36 17.35
CA TYR A 81 -5.64 -2.35 16.88
C TYR A 81 -5.57 -2.15 15.36
N LEU A 82 -4.44 -1.61 14.92
CA LEU A 82 -3.94 -1.77 13.57
C LEU A 82 -2.86 -2.85 13.57
N GLY A 83 -2.87 -3.76 12.60
CA GLY A 83 -1.90 -4.85 12.54
C GLY A 83 -1.96 -5.78 13.75
N ALA A 84 -0.80 -6.27 14.16
CA ALA A 84 -0.64 -7.06 15.38
C ALA A 84 0.45 -6.40 16.25
N PRO A 85 0.08 -5.46 17.13
CA PRO A 85 1.02 -4.80 18.02
C PRO A 85 1.73 -5.82 18.90
N PHE A 86 2.95 -5.50 19.35
CA PHE A 86 3.73 -6.40 20.19
C PHE A 86 3.15 -6.46 21.61
N ASP A 87 2.67 -5.34 22.13
CA ASP A 87 1.96 -5.22 23.39
C ASP A 87 0.74 -4.28 23.26
N ASP A 88 -0.05 -4.17 24.31
CA ASP A 88 -1.24 -3.32 24.42
C ASP A 88 -0.99 -2.07 25.29
N PHE A 89 0.27 -1.75 25.53
CA PHE A 89 0.72 -0.65 26.36
C PHE A 89 2.11 -0.19 25.96
N ASP A 90 2.49 1.01 26.33
CA ASP A 90 3.84 1.56 26.20
C ASP A 90 4.86 0.84 27.13
N ASN A 91 5.00 -0.49 26.98
CA ASN A 91 5.91 -1.29 27.79
C ASN A 91 7.25 -1.58 27.09
N THR A 92 7.30 -1.47 25.78
CA THR A 92 8.47 -1.82 24.96
C THR A 92 8.43 -1.11 23.61
N ASP A 93 9.60 -0.78 23.11
CA ASP A 93 9.83 -0.27 21.75
C ASP A 93 10.07 -1.39 20.73
N THR A 94 9.52 -2.56 20.98
CA THR A 94 9.59 -3.68 20.05
C THR A 94 8.46 -3.61 19.05
N ALA A 95 8.80 -3.53 17.76
CA ALA A 95 7.81 -3.54 16.69
C ALA A 95 7.01 -4.85 16.67
N GLY A 96 5.71 -4.71 16.50
CA GLY A 96 4.81 -5.81 16.21
C GLY A 96 4.84 -6.22 14.73
N VAL A 97 3.68 -6.57 14.17
CA VAL A 97 3.55 -6.95 12.76
C VAL A 97 2.58 -5.99 12.07
N GLY A 98 3.09 -5.25 11.09
CA GLY A 98 2.29 -4.34 10.28
C GLY A 98 1.28 -5.08 9.40
N THR A 99 0.20 -4.39 9.08
CA THR A 99 -0.84 -4.84 8.14
C THR A 99 -1.12 -3.71 7.15
N ASP A 100 -1.47 -4.06 5.92
CA ASP A 100 -1.72 -3.09 4.86
C ASP A 100 -3.13 -2.51 4.94
N TYR A 101 -3.21 -1.19 5.08
CA TYR A 101 -4.43 -0.41 5.02
C TYR A 101 -4.33 0.60 3.90
N CYS A 102 -5.18 0.45 2.89
CA CYS A 102 -5.21 1.34 1.74
C CYS A 102 -6.41 2.28 1.81
N PHE A 103 -6.21 3.55 1.51
CA PHE A 103 -7.26 4.56 1.44
C PHE A 103 -7.52 4.93 -0.01
N SER A 104 -8.77 4.82 -0.42
CA SER A 104 -9.20 5.05 -1.80
C SER A 104 -10.63 5.53 -1.83
N MET A 105 -10.95 6.38 -2.82
CA MET A 105 -12.35 6.79 -3.08
C MET A 105 -13.22 5.63 -3.62
N ALA A 106 -12.61 4.48 -3.94
CA ALA A 106 -13.31 3.24 -4.26
C ALA A 106 -13.64 2.39 -3.02
N GLY A 107 -13.14 2.75 -1.84
CA GLY A 107 -13.49 2.13 -0.56
C GLY A 107 -15.00 2.23 -0.29
N THR A 108 -15.52 1.33 0.52
CA THR A 108 -16.96 1.28 0.83
C THR A 108 -17.27 1.63 2.27
N THR A 109 -16.26 1.70 3.13
CA THR A 109 -16.39 2.02 4.55
C THR A 109 -15.11 2.71 5.04
N GLU A 110 -15.22 3.59 6.00
CA GLU A 110 -14.09 4.18 6.71
C GLU A 110 -13.34 3.11 7.53
N LEU A 111 -12.06 3.33 7.79
CA LEU A 111 -11.21 2.40 8.52
C LEU A 111 -11.82 2.00 9.87
N VAL A 112 -12.32 2.98 10.63
CA VAL A 112 -12.95 2.78 11.96
C VAL A 112 -14.17 1.87 11.93
N ASN A 113 -14.85 1.77 10.81
CA ASN A 113 -16.02 0.94 10.59
C ASN A 113 -15.71 -0.37 9.85
N GLY A 114 -14.43 -0.64 9.63
CA GLY A 114 -13.94 -1.84 8.96
C GLY A 114 -14.21 -3.12 9.75
N PRO A 115 -14.21 -4.27 9.08
CA PRO A 115 -14.30 -5.56 9.75
C PRO A 115 -13.10 -5.77 10.67
N THR A 116 -13.32 -6.49 11.77
CA THR A 116 -12.25 -6.81 12.72
C THR A 116 -12.03 -8.31 12.83
N VAL A 117 -10.81 -8.67 13.20
CA VAL A 117 -10.40 -10.03 13.53
C VAL A 117 -9.78 -10.03 14.93
N ALA A 118 -9.96 -11.12 15.66
CA ALA A 118 -9.31 -11.24 16.97
C ALA A 118 -7.78 -11.24 16.80
N ALA A 119 -7.13 -10.30 17.46
CA ALA A 119 -5.68 -10.34 17.64
C ALA A 119 -5.33 -11.45 18.65
N GLY A 120 -4.14 -12.01 18.50
CA GLY A 120 -3.71 -13.13 19.36
C GLY A 120 -3.28 -12.68 20.76
N ASP A 121 -2.09 -12.16 20.85
CA ASP A 121 -1.45 -11.61 22.05
C ASP A 121 -0.67 -10.35 21.63
N PRO A 122 -1.02 -9.18 22.15
CA PRO A 122 -2.05 -8.88 23.15
C PRO A 122 -3.49 -9.18 22.70
N GLN A 123 -4.38 -9.44 23.68
CA GLN A 123 -5.78 -9.75 23.38
C GLN A 123 -6.55 -8.48 23.01
N GLY A 124 -7.10 -8.48 21.81
CA GLY A 124 -7.90 -7.37 21.29
C GLY A 124 -8.53 -7.72 19.95
N ASN A 125 -9.01 -6.72 19.26
CA ASN A 125 -9.47 -6.86 17.88
C ASN A 125 -8.67 -5.90 17.01
N SER A 126 -8.19 -6.41 15.88
CA SER A 126 -7.51 -5.62 14.86
C SER A 126 -8.41 -5.42 13.65
N ILE A 127 -8.29 -4.27 13.02
CA ILE A 127 -8.89 -4.03 11.71
C ILE A 127 -8.27 -5.01 10.69
N VAL A 128 -9.11 -5.59 9.86
CA VAL A 128 -8.67 -6.47 8.76
C VAL A 128 -7.97 -5.64 7.69
N GLU A 129 -6.94 -6.20 7.05
CA GLU A 129 -6.33 -5.59 5.87
C GLU A 129 -7.37 -5.27 4.79
N GLY A 130 -7.18 -4.17 4.06
CA GLY A 130 -8.15 -3.83 3.01
C GLY A 130 -8.09 -2.41 2.53
N THR A 131 -9.09 -2.08 1.69
CA THR A 131 -9.26 -0.74 1.12
C THR A 131 -10.44 -0.04 1.77
N TYR A 132 -10.16 1.15 2.30
CA TYR A 132 -11.07 1.95 3.11
C TYR A 132 -11.32 3.32 2.49
N LEU A 133 -12.44 3.94 2.84
CA LEU A 133 -12.65 5.35 2.56
C LEU A 133 -11.81 6.21 3.51
N PRO A 134 -11.17 7.26 3.04
CA PRO A 134 -10.64 8.30 3.91
C PRO A 134 -11.80 9.06 4.59
N ILE A 135 -11.51 9.72 5.72
CA ILE A 135 -12.47 10.60 6.42
C ILE A 135 -12.86 11.77 5.52
N ASP A 136 -11.85 12.47 4.98
CA ASP A 136 -12.09 13.54 4.01
C ASP A 136 -11.97 13.02 2.58
N SER A 137 -12.69 13.66 1.69
CA SER A 137 -12.63 13.31 0.27
C SER A 137 -11.32 13.75 -0.36
N PHE A 138 -10.74 12.94 -1.26
CA PHE A 138 -9.63 13.37 -2.12
C PHE A 138 -9.99 14.58 -3.04
N GLN A 139 -11.25 15.03 -3.02
CA GLN A 139 -11.65 16.29 -3.65
C GLN A 139 -10.87 17.51 -3.10
N GLU A 140 -10.45 17.43 -1.85
CA GLU A 140 -9.65 18.49 -1.19
C GLU A 140 -8.23 18.59 -1.81
N LEU A 141 -7.74 17.51 -2.45
CA LEU A 141 -6.44 17.48 -3.12
C LEU A 141 -6.51 17.91 -4.60
N VAL A 142 -7.69 18.07 -5.17
CA VAL A 142 -7.83 18.46 -6.58
C VAL A 142 -7.24 19.85 -6.81
N GLY A 143 -6.43 19.98 -7.87
CA GLY A 143 -5.64 21.15 -8.19
C GLY A 143 -4.22 21.14 -7.62
N SER A 144 -3.85 20.13 -6.83
CA SER A 144 -2.45 19.94 -6.40
C SER A 144 -1.57 19.58 -7.59
N PRO A 145 -0.32 20.07 -7.63
CA PRO A 145 0.67 19.53 -8.55
C PRO A 145 0.84 18.02 -8.32
N LEU A 146 0.95 17.24 -9.39
CA LEU A 146 1.27 15.81 -9.27
C LEU A 146 2.73 15.63 -8.86
N ASN A 147 3.64 16.38 -9.48
CA ASN A 147 5.05 16.40 -9.08
C ASN A 147 5.27 17.23 -7.82
N GLY A 148 6.20 16.79 -7.01
CA GLY A 148 6.63 17.45 -5.78
C GLY A 148 6.66 16.49 -4.60
N THR A 149 6.66 17.04 -3.40
CA THR A 149 6.77 16.27 -2.17
C THR A 149 5.39 16.05 -1.58
N TRP A 150 4.99 14.80 -1.50
CA TRP A 150 3.79 14.32 -0.83
C TRP A 150 4.19 13.76 0.52
N CYS A 151 3.55 14.16 1.59
CA CYS A 151 3.89 13.74 2.95
C CYS A 151 2.73 13.06 3.64
N ILE A 152 3.04 12.02 4.42
CA ILE A 152 2.10 11.47 5.39
C ILE A 152 2.53 11.89 6.78
N THR A 153 1.57 12.36 7.57
CA THR A 153 1.77 12.70 8.98
C THR A 153 0.89 11.82 9.82
N ILE A 154 1.49 11.14 10.80
CA ILE A 154 0.80 10.33 11.79
C ILE A 154 1.03 10.98 13.15
N THR A 155 -0.06 11.35 13.83
CA THR A 155 -0.05 11.97 15.14
C THR A 155 -0.71 11.03 16.14
N ASP A 156 -0.02 10.75 17.23
CA ASP A 156 -0.61 10.12 18.40
C ASP A 156 -1.07 11.22 19.37
N ASN A 157 -2.35 11.23 19.70
CA ASN A 157 -2.97 12.27 20.49
C ASN A 157 -3.05 11.96 21.99
N ILE A 158 -2.82 10.70 22.37
CA ILE A 158 -2.93 10.26 23.76
C ILE A 158 -1.76 9.32 24.09
N PRO A 159 -0.96 9.59 25.15
CA PRO A 159 0.12 8.71 25.55
C PRO A 159 -0.41 7.39 26.11
N GLN A 160 0.37 6.34 26.07
CA GLN A 160 0.22 4.98 26.65
C GLN A 160 0.03 3.85 25.64
N ASP A 161 -0.09 4.17 24.38
CA ASP A 161 -0.21 3.20 23.29
C ASP A 161 0.91 3.47 22.30
N ASN A 162 1.44 2.45 21.66
CA ASN A 162 2.54 2.63 20.73
C ASN A 162 2.27 1.94 19.40
N GLY A 163 3.09 2.26 18.42
CA GLY A 163 2.99 1.66 17.10
C GLY A 163 4.21 1.91 16.23
N TYR A 164 4.19 1.29 15.06
CA TYR A 164 5.24 1.39 14.05
C TYR A 164 4.67 1.54 12.65
N LEU A 165 5.24 2.45 11.89
CA LEU A 165 5.07 2.51 10.45
C LEU A 165 6.20 1.69 9.80
N PHE A 166 5.84 0.73 8.93
CA PHE A 166 6.79 -0.11 8.21
C PHE A 166 7.05 0.39 6.79
N SER A 167 6.00 0.88 6.13
CA SER A 167 6.07 1.48 4.80
C SER A 167 4.80 2.25 4.47
N TRP A 168 4.89 3.12 3.47
CA TRP A 168 3.71 3.68 2.84
C TRP A 168 3.93 3.93 1.35
N THR A 169 2.85 4.01 0.60
CA THR A 169 2.85 4.24 -0.84
C THR A 169 1.76 5.21 -1.24
N LEU A 170 2.04 6.00 -2.27
CA LEU A 170 1.05 6.80 -2.99
C LEU A 170 0.97 6.26 -4.42
N ASN A 171 -0.20 5.77 -4.82
CA ASN A 171 -0.40 5.17 -6.12
C ASN A 171 -1.34 6.04 -6.96
N PHE A 172 -0.87 6.40 -8.15
CA PHE A 172 -1.68 7.10 -9.13
C PHE A 172 -2.35 6.13 -10.11
N ASP A 173 -3.52 6.51 -10.61
CA ASP A 173 -4.22 5.75 -11.64
C ASP A 173 -3.37 5.64 -12.91
N THR A 174 -3.35 4.47 -13.51
CA THR A 174 -2.52 4.18 -14.69
C THR A 174 -2.85 5.05 -15.90
N SER A 175 -4.06 5.64 -15.94
CA SER A 175 -4.48 6.52 -17.04
C SER A 175 -3.69 7.83 -17.12
N ILE A 176 -3.11 8.28 -15.98
CA ILE A 176 -2.30 9.52 -15.94
C ILE A 176 -0.79 9.26 -15.87
N VAL A 177 -0.38 8.03 -15.52
CA VAL A 177 1.04 7.69 -15.47
C VAL A 177 1.64 7.75 -16.89
N PRO A 178 2.76 8.46 -17.09
CA PRO A 178 3.39 8.57 -18.40
C PRO A 178 3.68 7.21 -19.02
N THR A 179 3.26 7.00 -20.26
CA THR A 179 3.44 5.72 -20.98
C THR A 179 4.91 5.34 -21.17
N SER A 180 5.82 6.31 -21.08
CA SER A 180 7.27 6.07 -21.09
C SER A 180 7.77 5.28 -19.89
N LEU A 181 6.99 5.26 -18.78
CA LEU A 181 7.26 4.47 -17.59
C LEU A 181 6.52 3.13 -17.59
N SER A 182 5.62 2.89 -18.52
CA SER A 182 4.95 1.60 -18.71
C SER A 182 5.70 0.82 -19.80
N PHE A 183 6.48 -0.17 -19.40
CA PHE A 183 7.14 -1.09 -20.33
C PHE A 183 6.39 -2.42 -20.31
N THR A 184 5.68 -2.70 -21.39
CA THR A 184 5.21 -4.05 -21.69
C THR A 184 6.14 -4.65 -22.71
N PRO A 185 7.03 -5.60 -22.34
CA PRO A 185 7.90 -6.23 -23.32
C PRO A 185 7.05 -6.93 -24.36
N GLU A 186 7.28 -6.58 -25.64
CA GLU A 186 6.70 -7.34 -26.74
C GLU A 186 7.50 -8.63 -26.90
N ILE A 187 6.86 -9.77 -26.73
CA ILE A 187 7.45 -11.07 -27.04
C ILE A 187 7.53 -11.19 -28.56
N VAL A 188 8.69 -10.93 -29.10
CA VAL A 188 8.92 -10.93 -30.56
C VAL A 188 9.08 -12.35 -31.09
N SER A 189 9.54 -13.28 -30.25
CA SER A 189 9.66 -14.71 -30.56
C SER A 189 9.80 -15.52 -29.28
N GLY A 190 9.31 -16.73 -29.34
CA GLY A 190 9.53 -17.71 -28.28
C GLY A 190 9.66 -19.10 -28.92
N TYR A 191 10.40 -19.99 -28.26
CA TYR A 191 10.52 -21.36 -28.71
C TYR A 191 10.64 -22.31 -27.53
N TRP A 192 10.23 -23.56 -27.78
CA TRP A 192 10.33 -24.64 -26.84
C TRP A 192 11.57 -25.49 -27.08
N GLU A 193 12.26 -25.88 -26.01
CA GLU A 193 13.32 -26.88 -26.00
C GLU A 193 12.98 -27.94 -24.96
N GLY A 194 13.45 -29.18 -25.18
CA GLY A 194 13.26 -30.26 -24.19
C GLY A 194 13.44 -31.64 -24.79
N ASP A 195 12.78 -32.62 -24.19
CA ASP A 195 12.84 -34.02 -24.62
C ASP A 195 12.15 -34.23 -25.97
N GLU A 196 12.87 -33.89 -27.02
CA GLU A 196 12.44 -33.84 -28.44
C GLU A 196 11.56 -35.00 -28.90
N PRO A 197 11.89 -36.30 -28.58
CA PRO A 197 11.05 -37.41 -29.05
C PRO A 197 9.61 -37.38 -28.52
N THR A 198 9.36 -36.62 -27.49
CA THR A 198 8.04 -36.53 -26.86
C THR A 198 7.21 -35.34 -27.32
N ILE A 199 7.81 -34.40 -28.07
CA ILE A 199 7.13 -33.23 -28.59
C ILE A 199 6.31 -33.63 -29.84
N VAL A 200 5.02 -33.39 -29.78
CA VAL A 200 4.10 -33.69 -30.91
C VAL A 200 3.81 -32.44 -31.72
N GLU A 201 3.57 -31.32 -31.06
CA GLU A 201 3.22 -30.06 -31.72
C GLU A 201 3.68 -28.87 -30.87
N VAL A 202 4.12 -27.83 -31.53
CA VAL A 202 4.42 -26.50 -30.94
C VAL A 202 3.56 -25.48 -31.66
N ASN A 203 2.73 -24.75 -30.91
CA ASN A 203 1.87 -23.69 -31.41
C ASN A 203 2.02 -22.43 -30.54
N GLY A 204 2.99 -21.59 -30.86
CA GLY A 204 3.37 -20.43 -30.05
C GLY A 204 3.88 -20.85 -28.69
N ASP A 205 3.21 -20.41 -27.62
CA ASP A 205 3.50 -20.72 -26.23
C ASP A 205 2.89 -22.05 -25.75
N LEU A 206 2.13 -22.71 -26.60
CA LEU A 206 1.51 -24.00 -26.32
C LEU A 206 2.36 -25.16 -26.84
N LEU A 207 2.75 -26.04 -25.94
CA LEU A 207 3.45 -27.29 -26.24
C LEU A 207 2.54 -28.48 -26.03
N THR A 208 2.39 -29.32 -27.05
CA THR A 208 1.70 -30.61 -26.95
C THR A 208 2.74 -31.74 -26.90
N ILE A 209 2.66 -32.55 -25.85
CA ILE A 209 3.59 -33.66 -25.62
C ILE A 209 2.85 -34.99 -25.55
N ALA A 210 3.48 -36.08 -25.99
CA ALA A 210 2.99 -37.44 -25.88
C ALA A 210 4.15 -38.41 -25.56
N PRO A 211 4.57 -38.51 -24.28
CA PRO A 211 5.57 -39.48 -23.85
C PRO A 211 5.04 -40.90 -24.02
N ASP A 212 5.87 -41.82 -24.48
CA ASP A 212 5.57 -43.24 -24.70
C ASP A 212 5.96 -44.16 -23.52
N SER A 213 6.47 -43.55 -22.44
CA SER A 213 6.85 -44.26 -21.21
C SER A 213 6.64 -43.35 -19.99
N ASP A 214 6.51 -43.97 -18.81
CA ASP A 214 6.50 -43.23 -17.55
C ASP A 214 7.93 -42.69 -17.24
N GLY A 215 8.01 -41.42 -16.81
CA GLY A 215 9.28 -40.77 -16.52
C GLY A 215 9.11 -39.29 -16.20
N GLU A 216 10.22 -38.64 -15.90
CA GLU A 216 10.33 -37.17 -15.76
C GLU A 216 10.84 -36.62 -17.08
N PHE A 217 10.11 -35.64 -17.62
CA PHE A 217 10.45 -34.97 -18.88
C PHE A 217 10.55 -33.48 -18.61
N CYS A 218 11.57 -32.84 -19.15
CA CYS A 218 11.85 -31.43 -18.93
C CYS A 218 11.68 -30.63 -20.22
N TYR A 219 10.94 -29.53 -20.13
CA TYR A 219 10.73 -28.60 -21.24
C TYR A 219 10.98 -27.16 -20.77
N THR A 220 11.61 -26.36 -21.61
CA THR A 220 11.91 -24.96 -21.36
C THR A 220 11.34 -24.10 -22.47
N TYR A 221 10.59 -23.07 -22.09
CA TYR A 221 10.13 -22.03 -23.00
C TYR A 221 11.06 -20.83 -22.87
N THR A 222 11.67 -20.43 -23.97
CA THR A 222 12.56 -19.26 -24.04
C THR A 222 11.91 -18.18 -24.85
N VAL A 223 11.93 -16.94 -24.35
CA VAL A 223 11.39 -15.71 -24.97
C VAL A 223 12.49 -14.68 -25.15
#